data_17a8ced4718cf463990fe65f6f90bb9d
#
_entry.id   17a8ced4718cf463990fe65f6f90bb9d
#
_cell.length_a   1.000
_cell.length_b   1.000
_cell.length_c   1.000
_cell.angle_alpha   90.00
_cell.angle_beta   90.00
_cell.angle_gamma   90.00
#
_symmetry.space_group_name_H-M   'P 1'
#
loop_
_entity.id
_entity.type
_entity.pdbx_description
1 polymer ?
#
loop_
_entity_poly.entity_id
_entity_poly.type
_entity_poly.pdbx_seq_one_letter_code
_entity_poly.pdbx_strand_id
1 'polypeptide(L)'
;MKTGIVIVDHGSKRDESNAMLERVVKLFADKYSHQYKIVEPAHMELAEPSIETAYERCVERGAQNIIICPFFLSRGKHWKEDIPSLANNAAKKFPHTKYHVALPLGVDSLILDLLDK
;
A
#
# COMPACT_ATOMS: atom_id res chain seq x y z
N MET A 1 5.49 -10.59 15.88
CA MET A 1 4.56 -10.70 14.75
C MET A 1 5.13 -9.97 13.55
N LYS A 2 5.25 -10.67 12.43
CA LYS A 2 5.80 -10.06 11.22
C LYS A 2 4.78 -9.15 10.56
N THR A 3 5.24 -7.96 10.19
CA THR A 3 4.39 -6.96 9.56
C THR A 3 4.76 -6.79 8.09
N GLY A 4 3.75 -6.81 7.23
CA GLY A 4 3.90 -6.49 5.82
C GLY A 4 3.31 -5.13 5.54
N ILE A 5 3.97 -4.38 4.68
CA ILE A 5 3.52 -3.05 4.25
C ILE A 5 3.06 -3.15 2.79
N VAL A 6 1.85 -2.70 2.52
CA VAL A 6 1.33 -2.59 1.16
C VAL A 6 1.15 -1.11 0.86
N ILE A 7 1.86 -0.61 -0.15
CA ILE A 7 1.71 0.77 -0.58
C ILE A 7 0.84 0.75 -1.83
N VAL A 8 -0.31 1.42 -1.78
CA VAL A 8 -1.31 1.32 -2.84
C VAL A 8 -1.64 2.70 -3.42
N ASP A 9 -1.68 2.78 -4.75
CA ASP A 9 -2.17 3.96 -5.47
C ASP A 9 -3.47 3.60 -6.21
N HIS A 10 -4.00 4.56 -6.97
CA HIS A 10 -5.21 4.32 -7.76
C HIS A 10 -5.01 3.27 -8.84
N GLY A 11 -3.84 3.24 -9.44
CA GLY A 11 -3.59 2.45 -10.63
C GLY A 11 -3.89 3.25 -11.88
N SER A 12 -3.29 2.84 -12.98
CA SER A 12 -3.40 3.54 -14.26
C SER A 12 -3.29 2.55 -15.39
N LYS A 13 -3.81 2.93 -16.54
CA LYS A 13 -3.60 2.18 -17.78
C LYS A 13 -2.21 2.47 -18.35
N ARG A 14 -1.54 3.49 -17.85
CA ARG A 14 -0.19 3.85 -18.31
C ARG A 14 0.86 3.13 -17.47
N ASP A 15 1.72 2.37 -18.13
CA ASP A 15 2.75 1.60 -17.48
C ASP A 15 3.72 2.49 -16.70
N GLU A 16 4.06 3.65 -17.23
CA GLU A 16 5.00 4.56 -16.58
C GLU A 16 4.46 5.09 -15.24
N SER A 17 3.13 5.30 -15.15
CA SER A 17 2.51 5.73 -13.90
C SER A 17 2.57 4.62 -12.85
N ASN A 18 2.33 3.39 -13.29
CA ASN A 18 2.38 2.24 -12.39
C ASN A 18 3.82 1.96 -11.95
N ALA A 19 4.78 2.14 -12.85
CA ALA A 19 6.19 1.96 -12.55
C ALA A 19 6.70 2.96 -11.50
N MET A 20 6.12 4.15 -11.48
CA MET A 20 6.48 5.16 -10.47
C MET A 20 6.19 4.64 -9.06
N LEU A 21 5.03 4.01 -8.87
CA LEU A 21 4.71 3.44 -7.57
C LEU A 21 5.71 2.34 -7.19
N GLU A 22 6.08 1.50 -8.14
CA GLU A 22 7.05 0.43 -7.87
C GLU A 22 8.39 1.01 -7.42
N ARG A 23 8.81 2.14 -8.00
CA ARG A 23 10.02 2.83 -7.56
C ARG A 23 9.90 3.36 -6.15
N VAL A 24 8.76 3.95 -5.81
CA VAL A 24 8.51 4.43 -4.45
C VAL A 24 8.60 3.28 -3.46
N VAL A 25 7.99 2.16 -3.79
CA VAL A 25 8.01 0.96 -2.94
C VAL A 25 9.42 0.45 -2.73
N LYS A 26 10.20 0.38 -3.81
CA LYS A 26 11.59 -0.08 -3.71
C LYS A 26 12.43 0.84 -2.86
N LEU A 27 12.29 2.15 -3.05
CA LEU A 27 13.05 3.13 -2.26
C LEU A 27 12.64 3.08 -0.80
N PHE A 28 11.36 2.90 -0.53
CA PHE A 28 10.87 2.75 0.83
C PHE A 28 11.44 1.49 1.48
N ALA A 29 11.39 0.38 0.77
CA ALA A 29 11.90 -0.89 1.27
C ALA A 29 13.39 -0.81 1.60
N ASP A 30 14.17 -0.14 0.74
CA ASP A 30 15.61 0.02 0.97
C ASP A 30 15.88 0.93 2.17
N LYS A 31 15.17 2.06 2.25
CA LYS A 31 15.38 3.03 3.31
C LYS A 31 15.04 2.50 4.69
N TYR A 32 13.98 1.70 4.77
CA TYR A 32 13.47 1.19 6.04
C TYR A 32 13.66 -0.32 6.19
N SER A 33 14.71 -0.86 5.56
CA SER A 33 14.97 -2.29 5.54
C SER A 33 15.16 -2.91 6.93
N HIS A 34 15.60 -2.14 7.91
CA HIS A 34 15.77 -2.64 9.27
C HIS A 34 14.44 -2.77 10.01
N GLN A 35 13.44 -1.98 9.61
CA GLN A 35 12.14 -1.98 10.26
C GLN A 35 11.12 -2.87 9.56
N TYR A 36 11.13 -2.87 8.23
CA TYR A 36 10.13 -3.56 7.42
C TYR A 36 10.81 -4.46 6.40
N LYS A 37 10.68 -5.76 6.59
CA LYS A 37 11.27 -6.76 5.69
C LYS A 37 10.35 -7.11 4.52
N ILE A 38 9.06 -6.81 4.66
CA ILE A 38 8.03 -7.19 3.69
C ILE A 38 7.33 -5.92 3.24
N VAL A 39 7.57 -5.49 2.01
CA VAL A 39 6.93 -4.31 1.41
C VAL A 39 6.52 -4.68 -0.01
N GLU A 40 5.24 -4.48 -0.33
CA GLU A 40 4.68 -4.84 -1.62
C GLU A 40 3.90 -3.68 -2.22
N PRO A 41 3.97 -3.48 -3.54
CA PRO A 41 3.15 -2.49 -4.22
C PRO A 41 1.76 -3.04 -4.51
N ALA A 42 0.80 -2.15 -4.62
CA ALA A 42 -0.54 -2.50 -5.09
C ALA A 42 -1.16 -1.34 -5.83
N HIS A 43 -2.03 -1.68 -6.78
CA HIS A 43 -2.87 -0.70 -7.46
C HIS A 43 -4.31 -1.04 -7.11
N MET A 44 -5.10 -0.01 -6.80
CA MET A 44 -6.49 -0.21 -6.42
C MET A 44 -7.29 -0.81 -7.58
N GLU A 45 -7.01 -0.35 -8.79
CA GLU A 45 -7.68 -0.82 -10.00
C GLU A 45 -6.80 -0.61 -11.22
N LEU A 46 -7.20 -1.13 -12.36
CA LEU A 46 -6.63 -0.90 -13.68
C LEU A 46 -5.26 -1.56 -13.94
N ALA A 47 -4.60 -2.08 -12.94
CA ALA A 47 -3.30 -2.70 -13.10
C ALA A 47 -3.03 -3.71 -12.00
N GLU A 48 -2.15 -4.67 -12.29
CA GLU A 48 -1.63 -5.59 -11.29
C GLU A 48 -0.28 -5.09 -10.78
N PRO A 49 0.11 -5.40 -9.55
CA PRO A 49 -0.64 -6.22 -8.60
C PRO A 49 -1.80 -5.45 -7.94
N SER A 50 -2.89 -6.16 -7.71
CA SER A 50 -4.03 -5.63 -6.96
C SER A 50 -3.75 -5.67 -5.46
N ILE A 51 -4.66 -5.08 -4.67
CA ILE A 51 -4.56 -5.18 -3.21
C ILE A 51 -4.60 -6.64 -2.78
N GLU A 52 -5.46 -7.44 -3.38
CA GLU A 52 -5.55 -8.86 -3.05
C GLU A 52 -4.22 -9.58 -3.32
N THR A 53 -3.63 -9.34 -4.49
CA THR A 53 -2.36 -9.94 -4.85
C THR A 53 -1.24 -9.52 -3.90
N ALA A 54 -1.17 -8.24 -3.58
CA ALA A 54 -0.15 -7.72 -2.68
C ALA A 54 -0.32 -8.29 -1.27
N TYR A 55 -1.56 -8.39 -0.81
CA TYR A 55 -1.87 -8.98 0.49
C TYR A 55 -1.37 -10.44 0.54
N GLU A 56 -1.71 -11.21 -0.49
CA GLU A 56 -1.26 -12.60 -0.59
C GLU A 56 0.25 -12.71 -0.59
N ARG A 57 0.95 -11.85 -1.33
CA ARG A 57 2.41 -11.84 -1.36
C ARG A 57 3.00 -11.57 0.02
N CYS A 58 2.40 -10.66 0.77
CA CYS A 58 2.82 -10.39 2.14
C CYS A 58 2.66 -11.64 3.01
N VAL A 59 1.53 -12.33 2.90
CA VAL A 59 1.27 -13.55 3.66
C VAL A 59 2.27 -14.64 3.29
N GLU A 60 2.56 -14.80 2.01
CA GLU A 60 3.53 -15.78 1.54
C GLU A 60 4.93 -15.52 2.08
N ARG A 61 5.26 -14.25 2.32
CA ARG A 61 6.54 -13.86 2.89
C ARG A 61 6.55 -13.91 4.42
N GLY A 62 5.45 -14.36 5.03
CA GLY A 62 5.35 -14.58 6.46
C GLY A 62 4.67 -13.48 7.27
N ALA A 63 4.06 -12.51 6.62
CA ALA A 63 3.37 -11.44 7.35
C ALA A 63 2.10 -11.96 8.02
N GLN A 64 1.88 -11.53 9.24
CA GLN A 64 0.68 -11.83 10.01
C GLN A 64 -0.14 -10.57 10.26
N ASN A 65 0.51 -9.42 10.16
CA ASN A 65 -0.12 -8.12 10.30
C ASN A 65 0.21 -7.33 9.03
N ILE A 66 -0.81 -6.88 8.31
CA ILE A 66 -0.62 -6.15 7.07
C ILE A 66 -1.12 -4.72 7.25
N ILE A 67 -0.25 -3.74 6.96
CA ILE A 67 -0.60 -2.33 7.00
C ILE A 67 -0.70 -1.84 5.56
N ILE A 68 -1.87 -1.35 5.21
CA ILE A 68 -2.14 -0.85 3.87
C ILE A 68 -2.02 0.66 3.89
N CYS A 69 -1.04 1.18 3.16
CA CYS A 69 -0.69 2.60 3.15
C CYS A 69 -1.16 3.22 1.83
N PRO A 70 -2.24 4.02 1.87
CA PRO A 70 -2.70 4.68 0.65
C PRO A 70 -1.74 5.77 0.22
N PHE A 71 -1.29 5.68 -1.01
CA PHE A 71 -0.43 6.71 -1.61
C PHE A 71 -1.32 7.74 -2.28
N PHE A 72 -2.13 8.42 -1.46
CA PHE A 72 -3.11 9.43 -1.85
C PHE A 72 -2.90 10.66 -1.00
N LEU A 73 -3.22 11.83 -1.54
CA LEU A 73 -3.11 13.07 -0.78
C LEU A 73 -4.32 13.30 0.11
N SER A 74 -5.52 12.92 -0.35
CA SER A 74 -6.74 13.15 0.42
C SER A 74 -7.48 11.86 0.65
N ARG A 75 -8.39 11.88 1.63
CA ARG A 75 -9.17 10.70 1.99
C ARG A 75 -10.07 10.25 0.85
N GLY A 76 -10.87 11.15 0.28
CA GLY A 76 -11.77 10.83 -0.81
C GLY A 76 -12.61 9.58 -0.58
N LYS A 77 -13.44 9.28 -1.55
CA LYS A 77 -14.31 8.12 -1.52
C LYS A 77 -13.50 6.82 -1.56
N HIS A 78 -12.44 6.79 -2.35
CA HIS A 78 -11.63 5.58 -2.52
C HIS A 78 -11.00 5.12 -1.21
N TRP A 79 -10.44 6.05 -0.42
CA TRP A 79 -9.88 5.68 0.86
C TRP A 79 -10.95 5.21 1.83
N LYS A 80 -12.09 5.91 1.81
CA LYS A 80 -13.14 5.71 2.83
C LYS A 80 -13.93 4.43 2.60
N GLU A 81 -14.16 4.06 1.36
CA GLU A 81 -15.04 2.93 1.01
C GLU A 81 -14.31 1.80 0.29
N ASP A 82 -13.58 2.14 -0.76
CA ASP A 82 -13.03 1.12 -1.67
C ASP A 82 -11.85 0.36 -1.06
N ILE A 83 -10.88 1.09 -0.48
CA ILE A 83 -9.70 0.43 0.07
C ILE A 83 -10.05 -0.46 1.26
N PRO A 84 -10.85 0.00 2.26
CA PRO A 84 -11.25 -0.90 3.34
C PRO A 84 -12.00 -2.12 2.84
N SER A 85 -12.85 -1.97 1.83
CA SER A 85 -13.60 -3.09 1.26
C SER A 85 -12.67 -4.11 0.59
N LEU A 86 -11.72 -3.62 -0.22
CA LEU A 86 -10.76 -4.48 -0.88
C LEU A 86 -9.84 -5.19 0.11
N ALA A 87 -9.42 -4.48 1.15
CA ALA A 87 -8.58 -5.04 2.20
C ALA A 87 -9.34 -6.14 2.96
N ASN A 88 -10.60 -5.88 3.29
CA ASN A 88 -11.42 -6.85 4.00
C ASN A 88 -11.63 -8.12 3.17
N ASN A 89 -11.89 -7.96 1.87
CA ASN A 89 -12.06 -9.09 0.97
C ASN A 89 -10.78 -9.94 0.87
N ALA A 90 -9.63 -9.29 0.82
CA ALA A 90 -8.35 -10.00 0.81
C ALA A 90 -8.12 -10.74 2.13
N ALA A 91 -8.38 -10.07 3.25
CA ALA A 91 -8.15 -10.64 4.57
C ALA A 91 -9.02 -11.86 4.85
N LYS A 92 -10.22 -11.95 4.28
CA LYS A 92 -11.10 -13.10 4.45
C LYS A 92 -10.46 -14.40 3.97
N LYS A 93 -9.56 -14.32 3.01
CA LYS A 93 -8.86 -15.50 2.48
C LYS A 93 -7.73 -15.95 3.39
N PHE A 94 -7.33 -15.11 4.33
CA PHE A 94 -6.22 -15.39 5.25
C PHE A 94 -6.64 -15.06 6.68
N PRO A 95 -7.56 -15.87 7.27
CA PRO A 95 -8.17 -15.54 8.56
C PRO A 95 -7.22 -15.46 9.74
N HIS A 96 -6.01 -15.96 9.60
CA HIS A 96 -4.99 -15.87 10.64
C HIS A 96 -4.25 -14.53 10.64
N THR A 97 -4.60 -13.63 9.72
CA THR A 97 -3.95 -12.34 9.60
C THR A 97 -4.83 -11.22 10.09
N LYS A 98 -4.18 -10.10 10.42
CA LYS A 98 -4.85 -8.84 10.77
C LYS A 98 -4.40 -7.78 9.80
N TYR A 99 -5.25 -6.80 9.56
CA TYR A 99 -4.88 -5.68 8.71
C TYR A 99 -5.30 -4.35 9.30
N HIS A 100 -4.64 -3.30 8.85
CA HIS A 100 -4.95 -1.93 9.21
C HIS A 100 -4.76 -1.05 7.99
N VAL A 101 -5.70 -0.17 7.72
CA VAL A 101 -5.59 0.81 6.64
C VAL A 101 -5.13 2.13 7.23
N ALA A 102 -3.93 2.56 6.87
CA ALA A 102 -3.36 3.81 7.39
C ALA A 102 -4.05 5.01 6.76
N LEU A 103 -3.84 6.17 7.36
CA LEU A 103 -4.35 7.43 6.82
C LEU A 103 -3.65 7.78 5.52
N PRO A 104 -4.29 8.52 4.62
CA PRO A 104 -3.61 9.03 3.43
C PRO A 104 -2.53 10.03 3.82
N LEU A 105 -1.68 10.41 2.89
CA LEU A 105 -0.55 11.32 3.16
C LEU A 105 -1.02 12.66 3.70
N GLY A 106 -2.09 13.19 3.13
CA GLY A 106 -2.79 14.33 3.69
C GLY A 106 -1.97 15.60 3.86
N VAL A 107 -2.31 16.34 4.90
CA VAL A 107 -1.64 17.59 5.25
C VAL A 107 -0.50 17.26 6.21
N ASP A 108 0.73 17.38 5.72
CA ASP A 108 1.92 17.04 6.48
C ASP A 108 3.03 18.01 6.10
N SER A 109 3.88 18.36 7.06
CA SER A 109 4.97 19.30 6.82
C SER A 109 5.93 18.80 5.72
N LEU A 110 6.08 17.50 5.59
CA LEU A 110 6.95 16.94 4.54
C LEU A 110 6.39 17.21 3.13
N ILE A 111 5.06 17.25 3.00
CA ILE A 111 4.43 17.59 1.72
C ILE A 111 4.74 19.04 1.37
N LEU A 112 4.72 19.93 2.38
CA LEU A 112 5.05 21.34 2.16
C LEU A 112 6.50 21.49 1.70
N ASP A 113 7.40 20.71 2.29
CA ASP A 113 8.81 20.72 1.89
C ASP A 113 8.98 20.26 0.45
N LEU A 114 8.22 19.25 0.02
CA LEU A 114 8.24 18.79 -1.35
C LEU A 114 7.77 19.86 -2.34
N LEU A 115 6.75 20.62 -1.94
CA LEU A 115 6.23 21.70 -2.80
C LEU A 115 7.23 22.84 -2.94
N ASP A 116 8.03 23.06 -1.93
CA ASP A 116 9.04 24.13 -1.92
C ASP A 116 10.34 23.75 -2.65
N LYS A 117 10.41 22.58 -3.15
CA LYS A 117 11.57 21.99 -3.77
C LYS A 117 12.15 22.75 -4.97
#